data_976fc7f7397bf8ab358a6cc2c7c6da0f
#
_entry.id   976fc7f7397bf8ab358a6cc2c7c6da0f
#
_cell.length_a   1.000
_cell.length_b   1.000
_cell.length_c   1.000
_cell.angle_alpha   90.00
_cell.angle_beta   90.00
_cell.angle_gamma   90.00
#
_symmetry.space_group_name_H-M   'P 1'
#
loop_
_entity.id
_entity.type
_entity.pdbx_description
1 polymer ?
#
loop_
_entity_poly.entity_id
_entity_poly.type
_entity_poly.pdbx_seq_one_letter_code
_entity_poly.pdbx_strand_id
1 'polypeptide(L)'
;MASSDSSGVMNSSRMSGLAYLRRHLKHLLPLTAALALCVSQGACQPGRRSDRITVASAGRITSLDPAQASTFGALQLLSALGDTLYKRTAQGELKPALAAALPEISDGGRTVTIPLRKDVLFHDGTRFDAEAMAFSLRRFLEIGTLNYVVGDRITAVETPDTYQLRLRLSRPSSSLENLLTATNLTPVSPKAYEDHQDRFLNDRFIGTGPYRLTSFRAVQQRLEPFKRYWGPSPSNAGLDLIYLSNSTALFGAMRSGEVDVLLSDSIDEDQRLALNRMASEGRLREGQGPALVIGYITLLSNTPPLQNPVLRQALALSLDRDLINERVSRGLRPPLLSLVPPGLPGGNIEPWPRHDAARARNLFIQAGYCNGRVLNLPFTYRSNVPADRLMALTWQAQIKRDLADCLSLQLDGVESTTVYRQLGEGAFQAVMLDWRGAYPDPEAYLAPLLSCRESEGSVCKRGEASISGSFWTTPGLESTLLRSDRSRGDDRLRDLESVERMAAAGAAYIPVWLVTPRAWSSTALATPEFDGNGQLVLARLQGVR
;
A
#
# COMPACT_ATOMS: atom_id res chain seq x y z
N MET A 1 -2.55 -69.57 -5.44
CA MET A 1 -1.31 -70.33 -5.50
C MET A 1 -0.43 -69.75 -4.44
N ALA A 2 -0.47 -70.33 -3.33
CA ALA A 2 0.39 -71.34 -2.70
C ALA A 2 1.54 -70.61 -2.05
N SER A 3 1.53 -70.51 -0.74
CA SER A 3 1.87 -71.47 0.34
C SER A 3 3.35 -71.29 0.67
N SER A 4 3.84 -71.26 1.84
CA SER A 4 3.57 -71.86 3.11
C SER A 4 4.87 -71.72 3.93
N ASP A 5 4.72 -71.45 5.20
CA ASP A 5 5.15 -72.33 6.31
C ASP A 5 6.67 -72.45 6.52
N SER A 6 7.21 -72.51 7.70
CA SER A 6 6.74 -72.90 9.04
C SER A 6 7.92 -72.78 10.03
N SER A 7 7.61 -72.40 11.23
CA SER A 7 7.78 -73.10 12.47
C SER A 7 9.20 -73.54 12.96
N GLY A 8 9.42 -73.33 14.25
CA GLY A 8 9.86 -74.27 15.22
C GLY A 8 10.82 -73.72 16.28
N VAL A 9 10.36 -73.46 17.42
CA VAL A 9 10.26 -74.28 18.66
C VAL A 9 11.52 -74.28 19.58
N MET A 10 11.24 -73.67 20.75
CA MET A 10 11.64 -74.08 22.14
C MET A 10 13.03 -74.61 22.47
N ASN A 11 13.70 -74.10 23.48
CA ASN A 11 13.61 -74.63 24.86
C ASN A 11 14.58 -73.94 25.84
N SER A 12 14.07 -73.59 26.95
CA SER A 12 14.45 -73.62 28.34
C SER A 12 15.90 -73.91 28.75
N SER A 13 16.40 -73.16 29.70
CA SER A 13 16.68 -73.69 31.03
C SER A 13 17.07 -72.60 32.02
N ARG A 14 16.58 -72.84 33.20
CA ARG A 14 16.73 -72.06 34.44
C ARG A 14 18.11 -72.25 35.04
N MET A 15 18.44 -71.33 35.91
CA MET A 15 19.02 -71.42 37.24
C MET A 15 20.42 -70.85 37.47
N SER A 16 20.38 -70.18 38.58
CA SER A 16 21.41 -69.85 39.59
C SER A 16 22.20 -68.56 39.29
N GLY A 17 22.18 -67.55 40.14
CA GLY A 17 21.88 -67.42 41.54
C GLY A 17 23.00 -66.66 42.22
N LEU A 18 22.71 -65.55 42.80
CA LEU A 18 23.40 -64.98 43.98
C LEU A 18 24.96 -65.15 44.11
N ALA A 19 25.74 -64.42 43.36
CA ALA A 19 27.12 -64.15 43.70
C ALA A 19 27.77 -62.92 43.05
N TYR A 20 27.05 -61.88 42.71
CA TYR A 20 27.65 -60.68 42.03
C TYR A 20 27.32 -59.35 42.67
N LEU A 21 27.01 -59.33 43.98
CA LEU A 21 26.46 -58.06 44.61
C LEU A 21 27.42 -57.46 45.63
N ARG A 22 28.75 -57.62 45.53
CA ARG A 22 29.68 -56.97 46.49
C ARG A 22 30.93 -56.33 45.91
N ARG A 23 31.07 -56.14 44.60
CA ARG A 23 32.32 -55.58 44.03
C ARG A 23 32.13 -54.28 43.20
N HIS A 24 30.92 -53.72 43.06
CA HIS A 24 30.68 -52.53 42.24
C HIS A 24 30.18 -51.27 42.96
N LEU A 25 30.29 -51.20 44.30
CA LEU A 25 29.84 -50.06 45.08
C LEU A 25 30.92 -48.99 45.36
N LYS A 26 32.09 -49.05 44.73
CA LYS A 26 33.18 -48.09 44.94
C LYS A 26 33.50 -47.19 43.74
N HIS A 27 32.78 -47.29 42.62
CA HIS A 27 33.02 -46.45 41.41
C HIS A 27 31.84 -45.60 40.97
N LEU A 28 30.78 -45.43 41.78
CA LEU A 28 29.58 -44.68 41.43
C LEU A 28 29.53 -43.23 41.97
N LEU A 29 30.50 -42.84 42.81
CA LEU A 29 30.49 -41.46 43.36
C LEU A 29 31.14 -40.36 42.48
N PRO A 30 32.03 -40.60 41.51
CA PRO A 30 32.49 -39.49 40.66
C PRO A 30 31.62 -39.23 39.42
N LEU A 31 30.68 -40.11 39.01
CA LEU A 31 29.85 -39.88 37.82
C LEU A 31 28.66 -38.97 38.09
N THR A 32 28.12 -38.92 39.29
CA THR A 32 27.01 -38.05 39.64
C THR A 32 27.44 -36.60 39.84
N ALA A 33 28.68 -36.33 40.24
CA ALA A 33 29.22 -34.98 40.34
C ALA A 33 29.57 -34.37 38.95
N ALA A 34 29.97 -35.19 37.98
CA ALA A 34 30.21 -34.72 36.61
C ALA A 34 28.93 -34.45 35.83
N LEU A 35 27.83 -35.18 36.10
CA LEU A 35 26.54 -34.94 35.46
C LEU A 35 25.83 -33.69 36.01
N ALA A 36 26.06 -33.33 37.27
CA ALA A 36 25.52 -32.09 37.88
C ALA A 36 26.25 -30.83 37.39
N LEU A 37 27.53 -30.92 36.96
CA LEU A 37 28.25 -29.77 36.38
C LEU A 37 27.90 -29.51 34.90
N CYS A 38 27.42 -30.52 34.16
CA CYS A 38 26.97 -30.33 32.76
C CYS A 38 25.56 -29.76 32.63
N VAL A 39 24.71 -29.80 33.67
CA VAL A 39 23.35 -29.24 33.66
C VAL A 39 23.37 -27.77 34.02
N SER A 40 24.41 -27.25 34.62
CA SER A 40 24.50 -25.83 35.01
C SER A 40 25.08 -24.87 33.95
N GLN A 41 25.50 -25.39 32.78
CA GLN A 41 25.98 -24.55 31.66
C GLN A 41 25.01 -24.44 30.51
N GLY A 42 23.84 -25.07 30.63
CA GLY A 42 22.73 -24.94 29.66
C GLY A 42 21.69 -23.89 30.04
N ALA A 43 22.02 -22.91 30.89
CA ALA A 43 21.22 -21.68 30.98
C ALA A 43 21.36 -21.01 29.63
N CYS A 44 20.33 -21.14 28.76
CA CYS A 44 20.15 -20.29 27.62
C CYS A 44 20.34 -18.85 28.12
N GLN A 45 21.51 -18.26 27.87
CA GLN A 45 21.62 -16.81 27.91
C GLN A 45 20.54 -16.34 26.95
N PRO A 46 19.56 -15.52 27.38
CA PRO A 46 18.69 -14.87 26.44
C PRO A 46 19.63 -14.18 25.47
N GLY A 47 19.66 -14.67 24.22
CA GLY A 47 20.51 -14.12 23.18
C GLY A 47 20.34 -12.60 23.28
N ARG A 48 21.45 -11.87 23.39
CA ARG A 48 21.45 -10.41 23.41
C ARG A 48 20.54 -10.01 22.28
N ARG A 49 19.33 -9.49 22.56
CA ARG A 49 18.46 -8.96 21.54
C ARG A 49 19.34 -8.01 20.74
N SER A 50 19.46 -8.28 19.47
CA SER A 50 20.17 -7.39 18.56
C SER A 50 19.56 -6.00 18.75
N ASP A 51 20.38 -4.96 18.89
CA ASP A 51 19.90 -3.56 18.96
C ASP A 51 19.21 -3.14 17.64
N ARG A 52 19.03 -4.08 16.71
CA ARG A 52 18.31 -3.93 15.44
C ARG A 52 16.83 -4.22 15.66
N ILE A 53 16.00 -3.50 14.94
CA ILE A 53 14.54 -3.63 15.00
C ILE A 53 14.07 -4.49 13.82
N THR A 54 13.27 -5.51 14.10
CA THR A 54 12.64 -6.36 13.08
C THR A 54 11.24 -5.83 12.76
N VAL A 55 11.01 -5.49 11.48
CA VAL A 55 9.74 -4.98 10.97
C VAL A 55 9.14 -6.01 10.01
N ALA A 56 7.94 -6.49 10.28
CA ALA A 56 7.24 -7.45 9.43
C ALA A 56 6.11 -6.79 8.62
N SER A 57 5.94 -7.25 7.37
CA SER A 57 4.79 -6.91 6.52
C SER A 57 4.46 -8.05 5.56
N ALA A 58 3.27 -8.01 4.92
CA ALA A 58 2.91 -8.91 3.82
C ALA A 58 3.28 -8.36 2.44
N GLY A 59 3.77 -7.13 2.38
CA GLY A 59 4.12 -6.46 1.13
C GLY A 59 5.39 -7.00 0.50
N ARG A 60 5.27 -7.93 -0.45
CA ARG A 60 6.43 -8.42 -1.20
C ARG A 60 7.03 -7.31 -2.06
N ILE A 61 8.35 -7.16 -2.00
CA ILE A 61 9.08 -6.16 -2.79
C ILE A 61 9.52 -6.82 -4.10
N THR A 62 9.00 -6.32 -5.22
CA THR A 62 9.33 -6.81 -6.56
C THR A 62 10.40 -5.97 -7.25
N SER A 63 10.48 -4.68 -6.92
CA SER A 63 11.47 -3.75 -7.44
C SER A 63 11.76 -2.66 -6.42
N LEU A 64 13.03 -2.27 -6.32
CA LEU A 64 13.51 -1.09 -5.59
C LEU A 64 13.89 0.07 -6.52
N ASP A 65 13.74 -0.11 -7.82
CA ASP A 65 13.95 1.00 -8.75
C ASP A 65 12.78 2.00 -8.62
N PRO A 66 13.02 3.28 -8.29
CA PRO A 66 11.96 4.27 -8.15
C PRO A 66 11.08 4.41 -9.39
N ALA A 67 11.66 4.17 -10.58
CA ALA A 67 10.93 4.23 -11.85
C ALA A 67 9.96 3.04 -12.05
N GLN A 68 10.06 1.97 -11.24
CA GLN A 68 9.21 0.79 -11.34
C GLN A 68 8.49 0.42 -10.04
N ALA A 69 8.98 0.89 -8.88
CA ALA A 69 8.43 0.53 -7.58
C ALA A 69 6.98 0.99 -7.42
N SER A 70 6.04 0.05 -7.24
CA SER A 70 4.60 0.32 -7.13
C SER A 70 3.95 -0.32 -5.91
N THR A 71 4.61 -1.31 -5.28
CA THR A 71 4.04 -2.00 -4.11
C THR A 71 4.24 -1.19 -2.83
N PHE A 72 3.32 -1.33 -1.89
CA PHE A 72 3.41 -0.66 -0.57
C PHE A 72 4.77 -0.95 0.12
N GLY A 73 5.22 -2.20 0.12
CA GLY A 73 6.50 -2.60 0.72
C GLY A 73 7.70 -1.94 0.05
N ALA A 74 7.69 -1.81 -1.29
CA ALA A 74 8.76 -1.14 -2.03
C ALA A 74 8.83 0.35 -1.71
N LEU A 75 7.69 1.05 -1.72
CA LEU A 75 7.60 2.47 -1.37
C LEU A 75 7.98 2.71 0.10
N GLN A 76 7.57 1.83 1.01
CA GLN A 76 7.97 1.88 2.42
C GLN A 76 9.49 1.75 2.58
N LEU A 77 10.12 0.84 1.83
CA LEU A 77 11.58 0.66 1.87
C LEU A 77 12.30 1.84 1.23
N LEU A 78 11.84 2.32 0.08
CA LEU A 78 12.40 3.49 -0.60
C LEU A 78 12.33 4.75 0.29
N SER A 79 11.27 4.95 1.09
CA SER A 79 11.16 6.09 2.00
C SER A 79 12.22 6.10 3.12
N ALA A 80 12.83 4.95 3.42
CA ALA A 80 13.94 4.84 4.36
C ALA A 80 15.32 4.97 3.69
N LEU A 81 15.40 4.62 2.40
CA LEU A 81 16.66 4.59 1.63
C LEU A 81 16.92 5.88 0.85
N GLY A 82 15.88 6.69 0.60
CA GLY A 82 15.97 7.92 -0.19
C GLY A 82 15.19 9.06 0.43
N ASP A 83 15.47 10.25 -0.04
CA ASP A 83 14.72 11.47 0.27
C ASP A 83 14.09 12.02 -1.01
N THR A 84 12.96 12.70 -0.87
CA THR A 84 12.31 13.46 -1.94
C THR A 84 12.70 14.94 -1.88
N LEU A 85 12.36 15.73 -2.89
CA LEU A 85 12.60 17.18 -2.86
C LEU A 85 11.87 17.85 -1.69
N TYR A 86 10.64 17.44 -1.45
CA TYR A 86 9.81 17.91 -0.35
C TYR A 86 9.22 16.73 0.42
N LYS A 87 8.86 16.96 1.68
CA LYS A 87 8.19 15.98 2.56
C LYS A 87 6.91 16.58 3.13
N ARG A 88 5.90 15.77 3.40
CA ARG A 88 4.74 16.15 4.20
C ARG A 88 4.87 15.63 5.62
N THR A 89 4.64 16.52 6.58
CA THR A 89 4.52 16.11 7.99
C THR A 89 3.22 15.34 8.21
N ALA A 90 3.10 14.64 9.35
CA ALA A 90 1.85 13.98 9.76
C ALA A 90 0.65 14.94 9.82
N GLN A 91 0.89 16.23 10.05
CA GLN A 91 -0.11 17.29 10.06
C GLN A 91 -0.44 17.83 8.66
N GLY A 92 0.18 17.28 7.61
CA GLY A 92 -0.04 17.66 6.23
C GLY A 92 0.73 18.91 5.77
N GLU A 93 1.65 19.45 6.57
CA GLU A 93 2.48 20.59 6.19
C GLU A 93 3.58 20.17 5.20
N LEU A 94 3.75 20.93 4.12
CA LEU A 94 4.84 20.72 3.16
C LEU A 94 6.14 21.33 3.69
N LYS A 95 7.21 20.53 3.72
CA LYS A 95 8.55 20.97 4.15
C LYS A 95 9.62 20.65 3.12
N PRO A 96 10.62 21.53 2.92
CA PRO A 96 11.81 21.20 2.17
C PRO A 96 12.54 20.00 2.77
N ALA A 97 13.08 19.13 1.88
CA ALA A 97 13.91 17.98 2.24
C ALA A 97 15.24 18.02 1.45
N LEU A 98 15.32 17.49 0.23
CA LEU A 98 16.47 17.73 -0.64
C LEU A 98 16.47 19.14 -1.24
N ALA A 99 15.31 19.77 -1.36
CA ALA A 99 15.23 21.20 -1.61
C ALA A 99 15.69 21.98 -0.37
N ALA A 100 16.32 23.13 -0.59
CA ALA A 100 16.75 24.05 0.47
C ALA A 100 15.66 25.03 0.89
N ALA A 101 14.68 25.29 0.02
CA ALA A 101 13.52 26.17 0.24
C ALA A 101 12.33 25.70 -0.59
N LEU A 102 11.17 26.34 -0.41
CA LEU A 102 10.02 26.17 -1.30
C LEU A 102 10.37 26.64 -2.72
N PRO A 103 9.69 26.13 -3.76
CA PRO A 103 10.02 26.46 -5.14
C PRO A 103 9.62 27.90 -5.48
N GLU A 104 10.41 28.55 -6.36
CA GLU A 104 10.03 29.79 -6.99
C GLU A 104 9.28 29.50 -8.28
N ILE A 105 8.07 30.04 -8.39
CA ILE A 105 7.19 29.83 -9.54
C ILE A 105 7.12 31.11 -10.37
N SER A 106 7.43 31.02 -11.67
CA SER A 106 7.45 32.13 -12.62
C SER A 106 6.79 31.72 -13.94
N ASP A 107 6.80 32.64 -14.92
CA ASP A 107 6.25 32.41 -16.26
C ASP A 107 4.80 31.88 -16.22
N GLY A 108 3.95 32.56 -15.44
CA GLY A 108 2.55 32.16 -15.29
C GLY A 108 2.36 30.75 -14.74
N GLY A 109 3.30 30.23 -13.95
CA GLY A 109 3.23 28.90 -13.36
C GLY A 109 3.88 27.79 -14.18
N ARG A 110 4.57 28.13 -15.28
CA ARG A 110 5.19 27.15 -16.18
C ARG A 110 6.68 26.91 -15.91
N THR A 111 7.31 27.77 -15.13
CA THR A 111 8.71 27.63 -14.74
C THR A 111 8.79 27.53 -13.23
N VAL A 112 9.39 26.44 -12.75
CA VAL A 112 9.54 26.13 -11.34
C VAL A 112 11.01 25.95 -11.03
N THR A 113 11.57 26.85 -10.24
CA THR A 113 12.98 26.83 -9.85
C THR A 113 13.10 26.38 -8.39
N ILE A 114 13.90 25.36 -8.14
CA ILE A 114 14.02 24.68 -6.86
C ILE A 114 15.48 24.79 -6.41
N PRO A 115 15.78 25.54 -5.33
CA PRO A 115 17.10 25.54 -4.74
C PRO A 115 17.35 24.22 -4.00
N LEU A 116 18.53 23.64 -4.16
CA LEU A 116 18.90 22.35 -3.59
C LEU A 116 19.88 22.50 -2.42
N ARG A 117 19.86 21.53 -1.51
CA ARG A 117 20.83 21.41 -0.42
C ARG A 117 22.22 21.11 -0.96
N LYS A 118 23.24 21.61 -0.23
CA LYS A 118 24.68 21.46 -0.61
C LYS A 118 25.41 20.40 0.21
N ASP A 119 24.79 19.88 1.26
CA ASP A 119 25.36 18.99 2.28
C ASP A 119 24.92 17.53 2.15
N VAL A 120 24.30 17.15 1.02
CA VAL A 120 23.73 15.82 0.80
C VAL A 120 24.71 14.91 0.03
N LEU A 121 24.81 13.66 0.49
CA LEU A 121 25.58 12.60 -0.16
C LEU A 121 24.68 11.40 -0.47
N PHE A 122 24.95 10.75 -1.58
CA PHE A 122 24.44 9.40 -1.84
C PHE A 122 25.17 8.36 -0.97
N HIS A 123 24.57 7.16 -0.84
CA HIS A 123 25.13 6.06 -0.04
C HIS A 123 26.51 5.58 -0.52
N ASP A 124 26.86 5.80 -1.78
CA ASP A 124 28.17 5.51 -2.37
C ASP A 124 29.20 6.63 -2.13
N GLY A 125 28.79 7.72 -1.48
CA GLY A 125 29.63 8.86 -1.15
C GLY A 125 29.74 9.93 -2.21
N THR A 126 29.08 9.77 -3.36
CA THR A 126 28.98 10.84 -4.38
C THR A 126 28.08 11.97 -3.87
N ARG A 127 28.27 13.18 -4.39
CA ARG A 127 27.48 14.36 -4.01
C ARG A 127 26.12 14.34 -4.72
N PHE A 128 25.10 14.78 -4.00
CA PHE A 128 23.82 15.16 -4.59
C PHE A 128 23.88 16.62 -5.03
N ASP A 129 23.50 16.87 -6.26
CA ASP A 129 23.42 18.19 -6.89
C ASP A 129 22.29 18.24 -7.92
N ALA A 130 22.20 19.34 -8.67
CA ALA A 130 21.15 19.52 -9.67
C ALA A 130 21.23 18.52 -10.82
N GLU A 131 22.45 18.15 -11.26
CA GLU A 131 22.62 17.15 -12.33
C GLU A 131 22.18 15.76 -11.88
N ALA A 132 22.48 15.36 -10.63
CA ALA A 132 22.04 14.08 -10.08
C ALA A 132 20.51 14.00 -9.95
N MET A 133 19.86 15.11 -9.54
CA MET A 133 18.40 15.17 -9.49
C MET A 133 17.79 15.16 -10.89
N ALA A 134 18.36 15.94 -11.81
CA ALA A 134 17.91 15.98 -13.21
C ALA A 134 18.07 14.62 -13.91
N PHE A 135 19.20 13.92 -13.71
CA PHE A 135 19.41 12.55 -14.18
C PHE A 135 18.25 11.63 -13.72
N SER A 136 17.95 11.67 -12.44
CA SER A 136 16.91 10.81 -11.85
C SER A 136 15.51 11.11 -12.39
N LEU A 137 15.17 12.39 -12.54
CA LEU A 137 13.87 12.81 -13.11
C LEU A 137 13.77 12.47 -14.60
N ARG A 138 14.82 12.74 -15.41
CA ARG A 138 14.84 12.38 -16.84
C ARG A 138 14.68 10.89 -17.03
N ARG A 139 15.41 10.07 -16.24
CA ARG A 139 15.28 8.61 -16.27
C ARG A 139 13.87 8.16 -15.89
N PHE A 140 13.25 8.75 -14.86
CA PHE A 140 11.86 8.44 -14.49
C PHE A 140 10.87 8.78 -15.62
N LEU A 141 11.05 9.91 -16.29
CA LEU A 141 10.20 10.32 -17.41
C LEU A 141 10.37 9.41 -18.64
N GLU A 142 11.57 8.88 -18.87
CA GLU A 142 11.90 8.05 -20.03
C GLU A 142 11.44 6.60 -19.88
N ILE A 143 11.80 5.93 -18.77
CA ILE A 143 11.54 4.49 -18.59
C ILE A 143 10.54 4.17 -17.48
N GLY A 144 10.06 5.16 -16.75
CA GLY A 144 9.19 4.93 -15.59
C GLY A 144 7.87 4.28 -15.98
N THR A 145 7.57 3.13 -15.40
CA THR A 145 6.27 2.44 -15.56
C THR A 145 5.13 3.21 -14.88
N LEU A 146 5.47 4.13 -13.98
CA LEU A 146 4.56 5.00 -13.24
C LEU A 146 4.66 6.46 -13.71
N ASN A 147 5.01 6.69 -14.96
CA ASN A 147 5.13 8.04 -15.53
C ASN A 147 3.82 8.84 -15.48
N TYR A 148 2.65 8.17 -15.35
CA TYR A 148 1.37 8.82 -15.09
C TYR A 148 1.40 9.67 -13.80
N VAL A 149 2.28 9.35 -12.83
CA VAL A 149 2.47 10.13 -11.60
C VAL A 149 2.92 11.56 -11.92
N VAL A 150 3.78 11.72 -12.92
CA VAL A 150 4.24 13.01 -13.42
C VAL A 150 3.35 13.52 -14.55
N GLY A 151 2.76 12.58 -15.30
CA GLY A 151 1.94 12.84 -16.47
C GLY A 151 2.75 13.52 -17.59
N ASP A 152 2.06 14.39 -18.31
CA ASP A 152 2.62 15.23 -19.38
C ASP A 152 3.02 16.63 -18.87
N ARG A 153 3.18 16.79 -17.56
CA ARG A 153 3.42 18.10 -16.93
C ARG A 153 4.81 18.62 -17.15
N ILE A 154 5.83 17.81 -16.90
CA ILE A 154 7.24 18.21 -17.00
C ILE A 154 7.72 18.02 -18.45
N THR A 155 8.01 19.12 -19.13
CA THR A 155 8.48 19.13 -20.52
C THR A 155 10.01 19.21 -20.63
N ALA A 156 10.66 19.80 -19.61
CA ALA A 156 12.12 19.84 -19.54
C ALA A 156 12.59 19.92 -18.08
N VAL A 157 13.77 19.34 -17.83
CA VAL A 157 14.50 19.41 -16.56
C VAL A 157 15.86 20.03 -16.84
N GLU A 158 16.08 21.24 -16.32
CA GLU A 158 17.26 22.07 -16.52
C GLU A 158 18.06 22.23 -15.23
N THR A 159 19.36 22.47 -15.35
CA THR A 159 20.28 22.67 -14.24
C THR A 159 21.04 23.97 -14.42
N PRO A 160 20.39 25.13 -14.20
CA PRO A 160 20.99 26.43 -14.43
C PRO A 160 22.21 26.73 -13.53
N ASP A 161 22.30 26.03 -12.38
CA ASP A 161 23.39 26.10 -11.43
C ASP A 161 23.58 24.73 -10.75
N THR A 162 24.75 24.47 -10.17
CA THR A 162 25.09 23.22 -9.47
C THR A 162 24.06 22.82 -8.41
N TYR A 163 23.41 23.79 -7.76
CA TYR A 163 22.41 23.56 -6.71
C TYR A 163 21.08 24.26 -7.01
N GLN A 164 20.75 24.38 -8.30
CA GLN A 164 19.47 24.91 -8.73
C GLN A 164 18.89 24.02 -9.82
N LEU A 165 17.77 23.39 -9.53
CA LEU A 165 16.98 22.62 -10.48
C LEU A 165 15.87 23.51 -11.04
N ARG A 166 15.63 23.44 -12.36
CA ARG A 166 14.51 24.13 -13.00
C ARG A 166 13.65 23.14 -13.78
N LEU A 167 12.37 23.14 -13.50
CA LEU A 167 11.38 22.36 -14.23
C LEU A 167 10.60 23.28 -15.17
N ARG A 168 10.50 22.88 -16.43
CA ARG A 168 9.57 23.49 -17.39
C ARG A 168 8.30 22.66 -17.44
N LEU A 169 7.16 23.33 -17.33
CA LEU A 169 5.86 22.68 -17.32
C LEU A 169 5.11 23.00 -18.61
N SER A 170 4.35 22.01 -19.12
CA SER A 170 3.41 22.19 -20.23
C SER A 170 2.28 23.16 -19.88
N ARG A 171 1.92 23.19 -18.60
CA ARG A 171 0.87 24.02 -18.01
C ARG A 171 1.15 24.26 -16.51
N PRO A 172 0.57 25.33 -15.91
CA PRO A 172 0.62 25.50 -14.45
C PRO A 172 0.05 24.28 -13.76
N SER A 173 0.62 23.89 -12.63
CA SER A 173 0.14 22.75 -11.83
C SER A 173 0.05 23.10 -10.35
N SER A 174 -1.14 23.02 -9.80
CA SER A 174 -1.41 23.25 -8.38
C SER A 174 -1.06 22.05 -7.51
N SER A 175 -0.89 20.87 -8.13
CA SER A 175 -0.50 19.63 -7.45
C SER A 175 1.01 19.42 -7.43
N LEU A 176 1.80 20.23 -8.14
CA LEU A 176 3.24 19.99 -8.35
C LEU A 176 4.02 19.86 -7.04
N GLU A 177 3.79 20.74 -6.08
CA GLU A 177 4.51 20.70 -4.79
C GLU A 177 4.23 19.38 -4.05
N ASN A 178 2.99 18.89 -4.10
CA ASN A 178 2.60 17.61 -3.55
C ASN A 178 3.19 16.44 -4.38
N LEU A 179 3.17 16.54 -5.70
CA LEU A 179 3.81 15.58 -6.61
C LEU A 179 5.29 15.39 -6.27
N LEU A 180 6.01 16.47 -5.97
CA LEU A 180 7.43 16.42 -5.61
C LEU A 180 7.70 15.78 -4.22
N THR A 181 6.67 15.34 -3.49
CA THR A 181 6.77 14.49 -2.29
C THR A 181 6.64 13.00 -2.61
N ALA A 182 6.31 12.64 -3.85
CA ALA A 182 6.13 11.24 -4.24
C ALA A 182 7.43 10.44 -4.09
N THR A 183 7.38 9.33 -3.38
CA THR A 183 8.54 8.48 -3.11
C THR A 183 9.23 7.98 -4.39
N ASN A 184 8.47 7.84 -5.47
CA ASN A 184 8.99 7.47 -6.78
C ASN A 184 9.92 8.52 -7.43
N LEU A 185 9.87 9.76 -6.94
CA LEU A 185 10.73 10.85 -7.43
C LEU A 185 12.00 11.02 -6.58
N THR A 186 12.31 10.05 -5.73
CA THR A 186 13.56 10.04 -4.97
C THR A 186 14.76 9.86 -5.92
N PRO A 187 15.85 10.65 -5.77
CA PRO A 187 16.98 10.54 -6.67
C PRO A 187 17.80 9.28 -6.43
N VAL A 188 18.43 8.82 -7.50
CA VAL A 188 19.38 7.72 -7.52
C VAL A 188 20.78 8.25 -7.86
N SER A 189 21.84 7.60 -7.36
CA SER A 189 23.23 7.99 -7.69
C SER A 189 23.50 7.80 -9.18
N PRO A 190 23.85 8.86 -9.95
CA PRO A 190 24.22 8.70 -11.35
C PRO A 190 25.33 7.67 -11.55
N LYS A 191 26.37 7.69 -10.71
CA LYS A 191 27.47 6.72 -10.76
C LYS A 191 27.02 5.26 -10.70
N ALA A 192 25.94 4.97 -9.94
CA ALA A 192 25.44 3.60 -9.80
C ALA A 192 24.42 3.21 -10.88
N TYR A 193 23.85 4.19 -11.60
CA TYR A 193 22.75 3.98 -12.55
C TYR A 193 23.05 4.41 -13.99
N GLU A 194 24.18 5.06 -14.28
CA GLU A 194 24.53 5.54 -15.64
C GLU A 194 24.61 4.43 -16.68
N ASP A 195 25.12 3.23 -16.30
CA ASP A 195 25.17 2.05 -17.17
C ASP A 195 23.82 1.30 -17.26
N HIS A 196 22.77 1.84 -16.60
CA HIS A 196 21.45 1.21 -16.47
C HIS A 196 20.31 2.22 -16.72
N GLN A 197 20.52 3.19 -17.60
CA GLN A 197 19.52 4.23 -17.87
C GLN A 197 18.26 3.66 -18.53
N ASP A 198 18.42 2.61 -19.32
CA ASP A 198 17.39 1.93 -20.11
C ASP A 198 16.75 0.72 -19.41
N ARG A 199 17.14 0.39 -18.18
CA ARG A 199 16.66 -0.79 -17.44
C ARG A 199 16.52 -0.54 -15.94
N PHE A 200 15.73 -1.37 -15.28
CA PHE A 200 15.47 -1.28 -13.84
C PHE A 200 16.48 -2.06 -12.99
N LEU A 201 16.87 -1.48 -11.85
CA LEU A 201 17.67 -2.14 -10.81
C LEU A 201 16.75 -2.60 -9.67
N ASN A 202 16.22 -3.82 -9.79
CA ASN A 202 15.13 -4.29 -8.93
C ASN A 202 15.55 -4.67 -7.50
N ASP A 203 16.81 -5.00 -7.27
CA ASP A 203 17.35 -5.52 -6.01
C ASP A 203 18.41 -4.59 -5.37
N ARG A 204 18.60 -3.41 -5.94
CA ARG A 204 19.60 -2.44 -5.52
C ARG A 204 19.00 -1.04 -5.48
N PHE A 205 19.44 -0.27 -4.51
CA PHE A 205 19.13 1.15 -4.44
C PHE A 205 20.27 1.93 -3.77
N ILE A 206 20.75 2.97 -4.45
CA ILE A 206 21.77 3.91 -3.96
C ILE A 206 21.15 5.30 -3.94
N GLY A 207 20.58 5.66 -2.81
CA GLY A 207 19.89 6.94 -2.57
C GLY A 207 20.59 7.81 -1.54
N THR A 208 19.84 8.75 -0.98
CA THR A 208 20.32 9.80 -0.05
C THR A 208 19.82 9.63 1.38
N GLY A 209 18.97 8.63 1.66
CA GLY A 209 18.20 8.49 2.88
C GLY A 209 19.00 8.09 4.13
N PRO A 210 18.31 8.04 5.29
CA PRO A 210 18.93 7.77 6.59
C PRO A 210 19.49 6.35 6.72
N TYR A 211 19.05 5.41 5.90
CA TYR A 211 19.58 4.05 5.86
C TYR A 211 20.14 3.70 4.49
N ARG A 212 21.12 2.80 4.48
CA ARG A 212 21.61 2.13 3.28
C ARG A 212 21.20 0.65 3.30
N LEU A 213 20.91 0.11 2.13
CA LEU A 213 20.61 -1.30 1.93
C LEU A 213 21.91 -2.10 1.94
N THR A 214 22.05 -3.07 2.85
CA THR A 214 23.24 -3.93 2.94
C THR A 214 22.97 -5.36 2.50
N SER A 215 21.70 -5.78 2.47
CA SER A 215 21.29 -7.09 1.94
C SER A 215 19.87 -7.00 1.41
N PHE A 216 19.67 -7.55 0.21
CA PHE A 216 18.35 -7.74 -0.40
C PHE A 216 18.14 -9.23 -0.71
N ARG A 217 17.17 -9.84 -0.05
CA ARG A 217 16.72 -11.22 -0.30
C ARG A 217 15.20 -11.20 -0.46
N ALA A 218 14.65 -12.19 -1.14
CA ALA A 218 13.22 -12.26 -1.44
C ALA A 218 12.29 -12.10 -0.22
N VAL A 219 12.74 -12.56 0.96
CA VAL A 219 11.94 -12.53 2.20
C VAL A 219 12.54 -11.63 3.29
N GLN A 220 13.68 -11.02 3.05
CA GLN A 220 14.35 -10.18 4.06
C GLN A 220 15.22 -9.11 3.41
N GLN A 221 15.12 -7.88 3.89
CA GLN A 221 16.00 -6.77 3.54
C GLN A 221 16.65 -6.25 4.81
N ARG A 222 17.96 -6.01 4.73
CA ARG A 222 18.75 -5.49 5.86
C ARG A 222 19.19 -4.06 5.60
N LEU A 223 18.89 -3.18 6.54
CA LEU A 223 19.24 -1.77 6.49
C LEU A 223 20.20 -1.41 7.63
N GLU A 224 21.19 -0.56 7.31
CA GLU A 224 22.11 0.02 8.29
C GLU A 224 22.03 1.54 8.26
N PRO A 225 22.13 2.22 9.42
CA PRO A 225 22.19 3.67 9.47
C PRO A 225 23.31 4.24 8.57
N PHE A 226 22.98 5.23 7.77
CA PHE A 226 23.96 5.95 6.95
C PHE A 226 24.63 7.03 7.80
N LYS A 227 25.87 6.79 8.24
CA LYS A 227 26.59 7.67 9.19
C LYS A 227 26.81 9.11 8.68
N ARG A 228 26.78 9.30 7.35
CA ARG A 228 26.95 10.64 6.72
C ARG A 228 25.62 11.19 6.20
N TYR A 229 24.51 10.77 6.80
CA TYR A 229 23.21 11.30 6.47
C TYR A 229 23.12 12.79 6.86
N TRP A 230 22.57 13.59 5.98
CA TRP A 230 22.43 15.03 6.13
C TRP A 230 21.40 15.47 7.19
N GLY A 231 20.42 14.61 7.46
CA GLY A 231 19.36 14.84 8.43
C GLY A 231 19.65 14.19 9.79
N PRO A 232 18.65 14.13 10.68
CA PRO A 232 18.77 13.45 11.96
C PRO A 232 19.11 11.96 11.77
N SER A 233 20.14 11.50 12.45
CA SER A 233 20.52 10.08 12.42
C SER A 233 19.41 9.20 12.97
N PRO A 234 19.21 7.97 12.41
CA PRO A 234 18.29 6.99 12.97
C PRO A 234 18.60 6.71 14.45
N SER A 235 17.54 6.51 15.23
CA SER A 235 17.64 6.26 16.68
C SER A 235 17.85 4.78 17.03
N ASN A 236 18.06 3.91 16.03
CA ASN A 236 18.28 2.47 16.18
C ASN A 236 19.55 2.01 15.46
N ALA A 237 20.02 0.79 15.77
CA ALA A 237 21.24 0.21 15.22
C ALA A 237 21.06 -0.39 13.82
N GLY A 238 19.89 -0.25 13.23
CA GLY A 238 19.52 -0.77 11.92
C GLY A 238 18.22 -1.56 11.95
N LEU A 239 17.76 -1.97 10.78
CA LEU A 239 16.47 -2.63 10.59
C LEU A 239 16.66 -3.93 9.82
N ASP A 240 15.86 -4.92 10.17
CA ASP A 240 15.60 -6.10 9.38
C ASP A 240 14.12 -6.10 8.99
N LEU A 241 13.81 -5.84 7.70
CA LEU A 241 12.47 -5.94 7.18
C LEU A 241 12.24 -7.37 6.72
N ILE A 242 11.15 -7.99 7.19
CA ILE A 242 10.81 -9.38 6.84
C ILE A 242 9.44 -9.45 6.18
N TYR A 243 9.36 -10.31 5.16
CA TYR A 243 8.12 -10.62 4.48
C TYR A 243 7.52 -11.92 5.03
N LEU A 244 6.27 -11.87 5.47
CA LEU A 244 5.48 -13.02 5.89
C LEU A 244 4.23 -13.11 5.01
N SER A 245 4.02 -14.25 4.37
CA SER A 245 3.07 -14.42 3.26
C SER A 245 1.59 -14.40 3.63
N ASN A 246 1.25 -14.47 4.91
CA ASN A 246 -0.14 -14.53 5.35
C ASN A 246 -0.35 -13.88 6.72
N SER A 247 -1.59 -13.51 6.97
CA SER A 247 -2.06 -12.83 8.17
C SER A 247 -1.77 -13.62 9.46
N THR A 248 -1.94 -14.94 9.44
CA THR A 248 -1.69 -15.79 10.62
C THR A 248 -0.23 -15.78 11.04
N ALA A 249 0.71 -15.85 10.07
CA ALA A 249 2.14 -15.76 10.34
C ALA A 249 2.52 -14.38 10.92
N LEU A 250 2.01 -13.29 10.32
CA LEU A 250 2.22 -11.92 10.80
C LEU A 250 1.72 -11.74 12.23
N PHE A 251 0.49 -12.15 12.51
CA PHE A 251 -0.11 -12.07 13.84
C PHE A 251 0.66 -12.94 14.86
N GLY A 252 1.04 -14.15 14.46
CA GLY A 252 1.82 -15.08 15.29
C GLY A 252 3.17 -14.50 15.67
N ALA A 253 3.93 -13.99 14.70
CA ALA A 253 5.24 -13.38 14.89
C ALA A 253 5.19 -12.14 15.83
N MET A 254 4.17 -11.29 15.68
CA MET A 254 3.99 -10.14 16.57
C MET A 254 3.64 -10.59 18.00
N ARG A 255 2.76 -11.58 18.14
CA ARG A 255 2.33 -12.08 19.44
C ARG A 255 3.44 -12.83 20.20
N SER A 256 4.31 -13.56 19.49
CA SER A 256 5.44 -14.27 20.08
C SER A 256 6.63 -13.37 20.41
N GLY A 257 6.66 -12.14 19.90
CA GLY A 257 7.79 -11.24 20.02
C GLY A 257 8.96 -11.59 19.08
N GLU A 258 8.71 -12.37 18.03
CA GLU A 258 9.66 -12.64 16.96
C GLU A 258 9.94 -11.38 16.13
N VAL A 259 8.92 -10.51 15.99
CA VAL A 259 9.04 -9.20 15.35
C VAL A 259 8.74 -8.09 16.34
N ASP A 260 9.44 -6.97 16.17
CA ASP A 260 9.30 -5.79 17.01
C ASP A 260 8.20 -4.84 16.52
N VAL A 261 7.96 -4.79 15.20
CA VAL A 261 6.97 -3.94 14.56
C VAL A 261 6.23 -4.73 13.46
N LEU A 262 4.92 -4.53 13.39
CA LEU A 262 4.04 -5.11 12.38
C LEU A 262 3.31 -4.01 11.62
N LEU A 263 3.36 -4.04 10.28
CA LEU A 263 2.54 -3.19 9.39
C LEU A 263 1.23 -3.88 9.02
N SER A 264 0.16 -3.11 8.83
CA SER A 264 -1.23 -3.60 8.75
C SER A 264 -1.75 -3.94 7.36
N ASP A 265 -0.95 -3.91 6.34
CA ASP A 265 -1.40 -3.97 4.93
C ASP A 265 -2.14 -5.27 4.53
N SER A 266 -1.96 -6.37 5.26
CA SER A 266 -2.60 -7.67 4.95
C SER A 266 -2.96 -8.49 6.19
N ILE A 267 -3.40 -7.83 7.25
CA ILE A 267 -3.90 -8.47 8.47
C ILE A 267 -5.41 -8.68 8.36
N ASP A 268 -5.88 -9.90 8.66
CA ASP A 268 -7.32 -10.21 8.77
C ASP A 268 -7.98 -9.37 9.86
N GLU A 269 -9.23 -8.99 9.65
CA GLU A 269 -9.92 -8.05 10.54
C GLU A 269 -10.05 -8.57 12.00
N ASP A 270 -10.27 -9.87 12.21
CA ASP A 270 -10.31 -10.44 13.56
C ASP A 270 -8.95 -10.38 14.26
N GLN A 271 -7.85 -10.58 13.52
CA GLN A 271 -6.50 -10.46 14.05
C GLN A 271 -6.14 -8.99 14.29
N ARG A 272 -6.57 -8.07 13.42
CA ARG A 272 -6.44 -6.63 13.62
C ARG A 272 -7.14 -6.17 14.89
N LEU A 273 -8.36 -6.64 15.13
CA LEU A 273 -9.09 -6.36 16.37
C LEU A 273 -8.36 -6.92 17.60
N ALA A 274 -7.75 -8.11 17.48
CA ALA A 274 -6.97 -8.70 18.57
C ALA A 274 -5.72 -7.86 18.86
N LEU A 275 -5.00 -7.37 17.83
CA LEU A 275 -3.86 -6.46 18.00
C LEU A 275 -4.28 -5.13 18.64
N ASN A 276 -5.40 -4.54 18.21
CA ASN A 276 -5.94 -3.31 18.81
C ASN A 276 -6.31 -3.51 20.28
N ARG A 277 -6.90 -4.66 20.64
CA ARG A 277 -7.18 -5.02 22.03
C ARG A 277 -5.88 -5.14 22.84
N MET A 278 -4.86 -5.82 22.29
CA MET A 278 -3.56 -5.90 22.95
C MET A 278 -2.93 -4.51 23.15
N ALA A 279 -3.12 -3.59 22.21
CA ALA A 279 -2.65 -2.22 22.35
C ALA A 279 -3.43 -1.44 23.41
N SER A 280 -4.78 -1.56 23.47
CA SER A 280 -5.60 -0.92 24.49
C SER A 280 -5.33 -1.45 25.91
N GLU A 281 -4.88 -2.71 26.03
CA GLU A 281 -4.44 -3.33 27.28
C GLU A 281 -2.96 -3.00 27.64
N GLY A 282 -2.28 -2.17 26.86
CA GLY A 282 -0.90 -1.76 27.08
C GLY A 282 0.15 -2.85 26.79
N ARG A 283 -0.21 -3.94 26.11
CA ARG A 283 0.68 -5.05 25.72
C ARG A 283 1.40 -4.77 24.40
N LEU A 284 0.90 -3.87 23.59
CA LEU A 284 1.50 -3.32 22.37
C LEU A 284 1.31 -1.81 22.35
N ARG A 285 1.98 -1.14 21.42
CA ARG A 285 1.72 0.25 21.04
C ARG A 285 1.17 0.28 19.63
N GLU A 286 0.17 1.10 19.39
CA GLU A 286 -0.45 1.26 18.07
C GLU A 286 -0.21 2.67 17.54
N GLY A 287 0.33 2.77 16.32
CA GLY A 287 0.42 3.99 15.55
C GLY A 287 -0.54 3.97 14.35
N GLN A 288 -1.08 5.13 14.02
CA GLN A 288 -2.00 5.31 12.89
C GLN A 288 -1.47 6.39 11.96
N GLY A 289 -1.54 6.15 10.66
CA GLY A 289 -1.21 7.11 9.63
C GLY A 289 -2.45 7.83 9.08
N PRO A 290 -2.26 8.78 8.14
CA PRO A 290 -3.36 9.43 7.47
C PRO A 290 -4.15 8.42 6.64
N ALA A 291 -5.48 8.55 6.65
CA ALA A 291 -6.38 7.69 5.89
C ALA A 291 -6.38 8.10 4.41
N LEU A 292 -5.49 7.52 3.63
CA LEU A 292 -5.24 7.86 2.22
C LEU A 292 -5.55 6.71 1.24
N VAL A 293 -6.05 5.58 1.69
CA VAL A 293 -6.43 4.45 0.83
C VAL A 293 -7.95 4.39 0.73
N ILE A 294 -8.47 4.46 -0.48
CA ILE A 294 -9.91 4.31 -0.77
C ILE A 294 -10.18 2.92 -1.33
N GLY A 295 -11.25 2.28 -0.87
CA GLY A 295 -11.80 1.08 -1.51
C GLY A 295 -13.01 1.48 -2.35
N TYR A 296 -13.08 0.97 -3.58
CA TYR A 296 -14.14 1.32 -4.53
C TYR A 296 -14.44 0.17 -5.48
N ILE A 297 -15.63 0.20 -6.09
CA ILE A 297 -16.01 -0.68 -7.17
C ILE A 297 -15.87 0.08 -8.49
N THR A 298 -15.20 -0.52 -9.49
CA THR A 298 -15.21 -0.06 -10.89
C THR A 298 -16.30 -0.79 -11.64
N LEU A 299 -17.07 -0.07 -12.44
CA LEU A 299 -18.12 -0.57 -13.33
C LEU A 299 -17.72 -0.35 -14.81
N LEU A 300 -17.73 -1.41 -15.60
CA LEU A 300 -17.43 -1.36 -17.03
C LEU A 300 -18.55 -0.63 -17.79
N SER A 301 -18.32 0.64 -18.15
CA SER A 301 -19.37 1.53 -18.66
C SER A 301 -19.46 1.64 -20.18
N ASN A 302 -18.63 0.91 -20.92
CA ASN A 302 -18.58 0.95 -22.40
C ASN A 302 -19.41 -0.16 -23.07
N THR A 303 -19.97 -1.09 -22.30
CA THR A 303 -20.75 -2.23 -22.82
C THR A 303 -22.05 -2.43 -22.01
N PRO A 304 -23.12 -3.00 -22.66
CA PRO A 304 -24.31 -3.43 -21.92
C PRO A 304 -23.96 -4.52 -20.87
N PRO A 305 -24.71 -4.57 -19.74
CA PRO A 305 -25.81 -3.67 -19.39
C PRO A 305 -25.37 -2.36 -18.72
N LEU A 306 -24.10 -2.26 -18.27
CA LEU A 306 -23.62 -1.16 -17.46
C LEU A 306 -23.28 0.12 -18.25
N GLN A 307 -23.45 0.11 -19.58
CA GLN A 307 -23.47 1.33 -20.39
C GLN A 307 -24.63 2.26 -19.96
N ASN A 308 -25.72 1.69 -19.44
CA ASN A 308 -26.86 2.46 -18.93
C ASN A 308 -26.51 3.11 -17.56
N PRO A 309 -26.46 4.46 -17.46
CA PRO A 309 -26.15 5.15 -16.22
C PRO A 309 -27.19 4.93 -15.13
N VAL A 310 -28.45 4.66 -15.48
CA VAL A 310 -29.53 4.37 -14.52
C VAL A 310 -29.21 3.10 -13.73
N LEU A 311 -28.68 2.06 -14.40
CA LEU A 311 -28.25 0.82 -13.71
C LEU A 311 -27.05 1.05 -12.78
N ARG A 312 -26.08 1.87 -13.21
CA ARG A 312 -24.93 2.17 -12.35
C ARG A 312 -25.37 2.95 -11.09
N GLN A 313 -26.31 3.87 -11.22
CA GLN A 313 -26.89 4.59 -10.07
C GLN A 313 -27.71 3.65 -9.17
N ALA A 314 -28.46 2.70 -9.74
CA ALA A 314 -29.17 1.69 -8.98
C ALA A 314 -28.19 0.82 -8.15
N LEU A 315 -27.07 0.43 -8.73
CA LEU A 315 -26.01 -0.30 -8.04
C LEU A 315 -25.40 0.53 -6.90
N ALA A 316 -25.12 1.82 -7.12
CA ALA A 316 -24.59 2.69 -6.08
C ALA A 316 -25.54 2.85 -4.88
N LEU A 317 -26.86 2.92 -5.13
CA LEU A 317 -27.90 2.99 -4.11
C LEU A 317 -28.12 1.64 -3.38
N SER A 318 -27.84 0.51 -4.03
CA SER A 318 -28.02 -0.83 -3.44
C SER A 318 -26.96 -1.19 -2.40
N LEU A 319 -25.86 -0.43 -2.33
CA LEU A 319 -24.71 -0.73 -1.46
C LEU A 319 -24.87 -0.06 -0.09
N ASP A 320 -25.15 -0.85 0.95
CA ASP A 320 -25.17 -0.39 2.33
C ASP A 320 -23.77 -0.41 2.94
N ARG A 321 -23.10 0.74 2.88
CA ARG A 321 -21.72 0.89 3.35
C ARG A 321 -21.59 0.79 4.86
N ASP A 322 -22.62 1.19 5.61
CA ASP A 322 -22.63 1.11 7.07
C ASP A 322 -22.68 -0.36 7.52
N LEU A 323 -23.55 -1.16 6.90
CA LEU A 323 -23.60 -2.60 7.16
C LEU A 323 -22.28 -3.30 6.73
N ILE A 324 -21.68 -2.89 5.61
CA ILE A 324 -20.39 -3.42 5.16
C ILE A 324 -19.30 -3.07 6.18
N ASN A 325 -19.23 -1.82 6.65
CA ASN A 325 -18.27 -1.42 7.68
C ASN A 325 -18.42 -2.26 8.96
N GLU A 326 -19.65 -2.45 9.42
CA GLU A 326 -19.94 -3.29 10.60
C GLU A 326 -19.54 -4.75 10.39
N ARG A 327 -19.95 -5.36 9.28
CA ARG A 327 -19.80 -6.81 9.03
C ARG A 327 -18.40 -7.21 8.61
N VAL A 328 -17.73 -6.37 7.81
CA VAL A 328 -16.41 -6.66 7.25
C VAL A 328 -15.31 -6.23 8.21
N SER A 329 -15.41 -5.06 8.82
CA SER A 329 -14.32 -4.45 9.56
C SER A 329 -14.63 -4.05 11.00
N ARG A 330 -15.87 -4.30 11.46
CA ARG A 330 -16.35 -3.91 12.80
C ARG A 330 -16.04 -2.43 13.12
N GLY A 331 -16.29 -1.56 12.15
CA GLY A 331 -16.09 -0.12 12.29
C GLY A 331 -14.71 0.41 11.87
N LEU A 332 -13.76 -0.44 11.50
CA LEU A 332 -12.38 -0.01 11.17
C LEU A 332 -12.20 0.51 9.75
N ARG A 333 -13.21 0.38 8.88
CA ARG A 333 -13.23 0.89 7.50
C ARG A 333 -14.44 1.80 7.29
N PRO A 334 -14.39 3.07 7.74
CA PRO A 334 -15.53 3.96 7.65
C PRO A 334 -16.05 4.08 6.21
N PRO A 335 -17.38 4.23 6.03
CA PRO A 335 -18.01 4.47 4.74
C PRO A 335 -17.40 5.65 4.00
N LEU A 336 -17.24 5.52 2.68
CA LEU A 336 -16.74 6.57 1.82
C LEU A 336 -17.78 6.91 0.75
N LEU A 337 -18.06 8.21 0.57
CA LEU A 337 -19.02 8.76 -0.38
C LEU A 337 -18.37 9.78 -1.33
N SER A 338 -17.06 9.68 -1.53
CA SER A 338 -16.21 10.50 -2.39
C SER A 338 -15.08 9.64 -2.95
N LEU A 339 -14.51 9.97 -4.11
CA LEU A 339 -13.27 9.36 -4.60
C LEU A 339 -12.01 9.99 -3.99
N VAL A 340 -12.16 11.15 -3.36
CA VAL A 340 -11.08 11.84 -2.66
C VAL A 340 -11.19 11.54 -1.17
N PRO A 341 -10.10 11.13 -0.48
CA PRO A 341 -10.12 10.92 0.96
C PRO A 341 -10.51 12.19 1.74
N PRO A 342 -11.33 12.07 2.80
CA PRO A 342 -11.55 13.16 3.74
C PRO A 342 -10.22 13.66 4.30
N GLY A 343 -10.04 14.96 4.41
CA GLY A 343 -8.77 15.58 4.84
C GLY A 343 -7.90 16.06 3.69
N LEU A 344 -8.20 15.69 2.44
CA LEU A 344 -7.69 16.34 1.25
C LEU A 344 -8.70 17.38 0.74
N PRO A 345 -8.25 18.47 0.05
CA PRO A 345 -9.16 19.45 -0.53
C PRO A 345 -10.22 18.79 -1.43
N GLY A 346 -11.49 19.12 -1.24
CA GLY A 346 -12.60 18.50 -2.00
C GLY A 346 -13.10 17.15 -1.48
N GLY A 347 -12.37 16.49 -0.57
CA GLY A 347 -12.75 15.16 -0.05
C GLY A 347 -13.84 15.17 1.05
N ASN A 348 -14.25 16.34 1.52
CA ASN A 348 -15.26 16.46 2.58
C ASN A 348 -16.70 16.54 2.07
N ILE A 349 -16.92 16.37 0.77
CA ILE A 349 -18.25 16.28 0.18
C ILE A 349 -18.68 14.81 0.07
N GLU A 350 -19.99 14.58 0.04
CA GLU A 350 -20.59 13.25 -0.09
C GLU A 350 -21.47 13.20 -1.36
N PRO A 351 -20.90 13.25 -2.57
CA PRO A 351 -21.71 13.30 -3.79
C PRO A 351 -22.34 11.96 -4.17
N TRP A 352 -21.80 10.82 -3.69
CA TRP A 352 -22.42 9.52 -3.90
C TRP A 352 -23.60 9.31 -2.97
N PRO A 353 -24.66 8.61 -3.44
CA PRO A 353 -25.84 8.38 -2.62
C PRO A 353 -25.53 7.41 -1.47
N ARG A 354 -26.21 7.63 -0.34
CA ARG A 354 -26.32 6.64 0.73
C ARG A 354 -27.26 5.50 0.29
N HIS A 355 -27.22 4.38 0.99
CA HIS A 355 -28.06 3.22 0.70
C HIS A 355 -29.55 3.59 0.73
N ASP A 356 -30.26 3.20 -0.33
CA ASP A 356 -31.72 3.31 -0.46
C ASP A 356 -32.23 2.20 -1.39
N ALA A 357 -32.63 1.08 -0.81
CA ALA A 357 -33.10 -0.09 -1.54
C ALA A 357 -34.39 0.19 -2.34
N ALA A 358 -35.28 1.05 -1.84
CA ALA A 358 -36.53 1.40 -2.53
C ALA A 358 -36.27 2.22 -3.78
N ARG A 359 -35.40 3.22 -3.68
CA ARG A 359 -34.97 4.03 -4.82
C ARG A 359 -34.15 3.22 -5.81
N ALA A 360 -33.26 2.31 -5.33
CA ALA A 360 -32.53 1.39 -6.19
C ALA A 360 -33.49 0.54 -7.02
N ARG A 361 -34.52 -0.06 -6.38
CA ARG A 361 -35.55 -0.85 -7.05
C ARG A 361 -36.25 -0.07 -8.16
N ASN A 362 -36.66 1.17 -7.89
CA ASN A 362 -37.31 2.03 -8.89
C ASN A 362 -36.42 2.26 -10.12
N LEU A 363 -35.11 2.47 -9.92
CA LEU A 363 -34.17 2.62 -11.02
C LEU A 363 -33.94 1.30 -11.78
N PHE A 364 -33.93 0.14 -11.10
CA PHE A 364 -33.89 -1.15 -11.78
C PHE A 364 -35.13 -1.38 -12.63
N ILE A 365 -36.34 -1.03 -12.15
CA ILE A 365 -37.59 -1.09 -12.92
C ILE A 365 -37.52 -0.15 -14.13
N GLN A 366 -37.06 1.07 -13.97
CA GLN A 366 -36.85 2.03 -15.07
C GLN A 366 -35.89 1.50 -16.13
N ALA A 367 -34.88 0.73 -15.73
CA ALA A 367 -33.93 0.09 -16.62
C ALA A 367 -34.41 -1.23 -17.22
N GLY A 368 -35.67 -1.66 -16.94
CA GLY A 368 -36.28 -2.86 -17.50
C GLY A 368 -35.95 -4.16 -16.75
N TYR A 369 -35.60 -4.06 -15.47
CA TYR A 369 -35.38 -5.20 -14.57
C TYR A 369 -36.45 -5.26 -13.48
N CYS A 370 -36.36 -6.26 -12.60
CA CYS A 370 -37.44 -6.69 -11.71
C CYS A 370 -38.62 -7.30 -12.53
N ASN A 371 -39.75 -7.53 -11.92
CA ASN A 371 -40.96 -8.00 -12.60
C ASN A 371 -40.71 -9.20 -13.54
N GLY A 372 -39.92 -10.19 -13.11
CA GLY A 372 -39.59 -11.39 -13.88
C GLY A 372 -38.26 -11.33 -14.68
N ARG A 373 -37.58 -10.19 -14.70
CA ARG A 373 -36.24 -10.05 -15.29
C ARG A 373 -35.22 -9.62 -14.25
N VAL A 374 -34.24 -10.45 -13.98
CA VAL A 374 -33.16 -10.20 -13.02
C VAL A 374 -31.87 -9.85 -13.76
N LEU A 375 -31.19 -8.79 -13.30
CA LEU A 375 -29.83 -8.49 -13.76
C LEU A 375 -28.86 -9.47 -13.09
N ASN A 376 -28.26 -10.37 -13.86
CA ASN A 376 -27.16 -11.21 -13.39
C ASN A 376 -25.85 -10.45 -13.65
N LEU A 377 -25.20 -9.98 -12.57
CA LEU A 377 -24.00 -9.17 -12.65
C LEU A 377 -22.79 -9.96 -12.13
N PRO A 378 -21.83 -10.31 -13.01
CA PRO A 378 -20.52 -10.78 -12.58
C PRO A 378 -19.84 -9.71 -11.73
N PHE A 379 -19.47 -10.09 -10.50
CA PHE A 379 -18.78 -9.22 -9.56
C PHE A 379 -17.47 -9.87 -9.12
N THR A 380 -16.36 -9.28 -9.56
CA THR A 380 -15.02 -9.77 -9.27
C THR A 380 -14.48 -9.11 -7.99
N TYR A 381 -13.84 -9.92 -7.15
CA TYR A 381 -13.10 -9.45 -5.98
C TYR A 381 -11.69 -10.05 -5.99
N ARG A 382 -10.72 -9.37 -5.37
CA ARG A 382 -9.34 -9.86 -5.28
C ARG A 382 -9.26 -10.99 -4.26
N SER A 383 -9.00 -12.22 -4.73
CA SER A 383 -9.05 -13.44 -3.92
C SER A 383 -8.01 -13.48 -2.79
N ASN A 384 -6.91 -12.75 -2.94
CA ASN A 384 -5.85 -12.60 -1.95
C ASN A 384 -6.05 -11.40 -1.00
N VAL A 385 -7.21 -10.70 -1.07
CA VAL A 385 -7.59 -9.61 -0.17
C VAL A 385 -8.85 -10.02 0.62
N PRO A 386 -8.73 -10.50 1.87
CA PRO A 386 -9.85 -11.04 2.64
C PRO A 386 -11.06 -10.09 2.78
N ALA A 387 -10.79 -8.79 2.96
CA ALA A 387 -11.84 -7.78 3.09
C ALA A 387 -12.69 -7.64 1.82
N ASP A 388 -12.11 -7.78 0.64
CA ASP A 388 -12.85 -7.71 -0.64
C ASP A 388 -13.86 -8.86 -0.75
N ARG A 389 -13.44 -10.08 -0.36
CA ARG A 389 -14.33 -11.25 -0.35
C ARG A 389 -15.48 -11.07 0.63
N LEU A 390 -15.21 -10.60 1.86
CA LEU A 390 -16.24 -10.36 2.87
C LEU A 390 -17.22 -9.28 2.42
N MET A 391 -16.73 -8.22 1.79
CA MET A 391 -17.55 -7.16 1.19
C MET A 391 -18.46 -7.72 0.09
N ALA A 392 -17.93 -8.50 -0.83
CA ALA A 392 -18.69 -9.12 -1.91
C ALA A 392 -19.82 -10.02 -1.38
N LEU A 393 -19.52 -10.87 -0.40
CA LEU A 393 -20.51 -11.73 0.26
C LEU A 393 -21.56 -10.92 1.03
N THR A 394 -21.17 -9.86 1.71
CA THR A 394 -22.09 -8.99 2.46
C THR A 394 -23.04 -8.27 1.50
N TRP A 395 -22.53 -7.70 0.41
CA TRP A 395 -23.36 -7.03 -0.60
C TRP A 395 -24.29 -8.03 -1.31
N GLN A 396 -23.81 -9.23 -1.66
CA GLN A 396 -24.65 -10.28 -2.23
C GLN A 396 -25.80 -10.67 -1.29
N ALA A 397 -25.53 -10.79 0.02
CA ALA A 397 -26.57 -11.10 1.02
C ALA A 397 -27.59 -9.96 1.15
N GLN A 398 -27.16 -8.69 1.11
CA GLN A 398 -28.05 -7.53 1.08
C GLN A 398 -28.99 -7.57 -0.14
N ILE A 399 -28.42 -7.75 -1.33
CA ILE A 399 -29.18 -7.82 -2.58
C ILE A 399 -30.21 -8.93 -2.52
N LYS A 400 -29.83 -10.11 -2.01
CA LYS A 400 -30.75 -11.24 -1.86
C LYS A 400 -31.92 -10.93 -0.92
N ARG A 401 -31.69 -10.11 0.11
CA ARG A 401 -32.73 -9.68 1.05
C ARG A 401 -33.66 -8.61 0.43
N ASP A 402 -33.08 -7.62 -0.27
CA ASP A 402 -33.78 -6.36 -0.59
C ASP A 402 -34.18 -6.27 -2.08
N LEU A 403 -33.46 -6.93 -3.00
CA LEU A 403 -33.53 -6.73 -4.44
C LEU A 403 -33.44 -8.05 -5.24
N ALA A 404 -33.78 -9.20 -4.65
CA ALA A 404 -33.58 -10.52 -5.25
C ALA A 404 -34.26 -10.70 -6.63
N ASP A 405 -35.38 -10.01 -6.85
CA ASP A 405 -36.14 -10.04 -8.11
C ASP A 405 -35.61 -9.04 -9.15
N CYS A 406 -34.63 -8.22 -8.79
CA CYS A 406 -34.03 -7.18 -9.65
C CYS A 406 -32.57 -7.46 -10.01
N LEU A 407 -31.77 -7.93 -9.04
CA LEU A 407 -30.32 -8.08 -9.15
C LEU A 407 -29.83 -9.36 -8.48
N SER A 408 -28.90 -10.05 -9.14
CA SER A 408 -28.15 -11.18 -8.60
C SER A 408 -26.67 -11.00 -8.88
N LEU A 409 -25.83 -10.99 -7.82
CA LEU A 409 -24.37 -10.94 -7.96
C LEU A 409 -23.79 -12.34 -8.14
N GLN A 410 -22.98 -12.50 -9.18
CA GLN A 410 -22.19 -13.69 -9.46
C GLN A 410 -20.76 -13.44 -9.05
N LEU A 411 -20.38 -13.95 -7.86
CA LEU A 411 -19.09 -13.65 -7.26
C LEU A 411 -17.96 -14.46 -7.89
N ASP A 412 -16.89 -13.78 -8.31
CA ASP A 412 -15.68 -14.38 -8.86
C ASP A 412 -14.43 -13.85 -8.15
N GLY A 413 -13.63 -14.77 -7.61
CA GLY A 413 -12.40 -14.44 -6.90
C GLY A 413 -11.17 -14.56 -7.78
N VAL A 414 -10.57 -13.46 -8.20
CA VAL A 414 -9.39 -13.41 -9.06
C VAL A 414 -8.19 -12.84 -8.29
N GLU A 415 -6.99 -13.37 -8.51
CA GLU A 415 -5.77 -12.89 -7.87
C GLU A 415 -5.44 -11.45 -8.33
N SER A 416 -4.99 -10.58 -7.39
CA SER A 416 -4.78 -9.14 -7.61
C SER A 416 -3.96 -8.79 -8.84
N THR A 417 -2.83 -9.48 -9.09
CA THR A 417 -1.95 -9.20 -10.24
C THR A 417 -2.67 -9.43 -11.56
N THR A 418 -3.52 -10.47 -11.62
CA THR A 418 -4.35 -10.78 -12.80
C THR A 418 -5.42 -9.71 -12.99
N VAL A 419 -6.07 -9.28 -11.91
CA VAL A 419 -7.07 -8.20 -11.96
C VAL A 419 -6.45 -6.93 -12.56
N TYR A 420 -5.36 -6.44 -12.00
CA TYR A 420 -4.73 -5.20 -12.48
C TYR A 420 -4.22 -5.30 -13.92
N ARG A 421 -3.70 -6.46 -14.34
CA ARG A 421 -3.24 -6.67 -15.72
C ARG A 421 -4.38 -6.59 -16.72
N GLN A 422 -5.55 -7.15 -16.39
CA GLN A 422 -6.68 -7.27 -17.31
C GLN A 422 -7.71 -6.12 -17.19
N LEU A 423 -7.51 -5.21 -16.24
CA LEU A 423 -8.45 -4.14 -15.96
C LEU A 423 -8.68 -3.24 -17.19
N GLY A 424 -7.59 -2.77 -17.81
CA GLY A 424 -7.64 -1.94 -19.02
C GLY A 424 -8.10 -2.67 -20.28
N GLU A 425 -8.20 -4.01 -20.24
CA GLU A 425 -8.77 -4.83 -21.33
C GLU A 425 -10.30 -4.90 -21.26
N GLY A 426 -10.93 -4.37 -20.19
CA GLY A 426 -12.37 -4.44 -19.98
C GLY A 426 -12.87 -5.84 -19.62
N ALA A 427 -12.03 -6.65 -18.96
CA ALA A 427 -12.35 -8.04 -18.62
C ALA A 427 -13.42 -8.18 -17.53
N PHE A 428 -13.67 -7.14 -16.71
CA PHE A 428 -14.51 -7.21 -15.53
C PHE A 428 -15.70 -6.26 -15.63
N GLN A 429 -16.94 -6.76 -15.56
CA GLN A 429 -18.13 -5.92 -15.55
C GLN A 429 -18.25 -5.07 -14.29
N ALA A 430 -17.95 -5.66 -13.14
CA ALA A 430 -17.86 -4.97 -11.86
C ALA A 430 -16.74 -5.59 -11.04
N VAL A 431 -15.87 -4.77 -10.48
CA VAL A 431 -14.69 -5.27 -9.72
C VAL A 431 -14.39 -4.39 -8.51
N MET A 432 -14.11 -5.05 -7.36
CA MET A 432 -13.66 -4.37 -6.13
C MET A 432 -12.16 -4.11 -6.18
N LEU A 433 -11.77 -2.86 -5.96
CA LEU A 433 -10.39 -2.38 -6.00
C LEU A 433 -10.10 -1.46 -4.81
N ASP A 434 -8.84 -1.13 -4.64
CA ASP A 434 -8.39 -0.04 -3.79
C ASP A 434 -7.48 0.91 -4.58
N TRP A 435 -7.36 2.14 -4.08
CA TRP A 435 -6.48 3.14 -4.63
C TRP A 435 -5.83 3.98 -3.53
N ARG A 436 -4.56 4.25 -3.72
CA ARG A 436 -3.81 5.22 -2.94
C ARG A 436 -3.08 6.15 -3.90
N GLY A 437 -3.31 7.44 -3.77
CA GLY A 437 -2.57 8.43 -4.55
C GLY A 437 -1.07 8.33 -4.31
N ALA A 438 -0.27 8.51 -5.35
CA ALA A 438 1.19 8.52 -5.25
C ALA A 438 1.70 9.68 -4.37
N TYR A 439 0.88 10.70 -4.17
CA TYR A 439 1.09 11.85 -3.30
C TYR A 439 -0.26 12.33 -2.75
N PRO A 440 -0.29 13.00 -1.59
CA PRO A 440 -1.53 13.41 -0.92
C PRO A 440 -2.12 14.68 -1.55
N ASP A 441 -2.75 14.52 -2.71
CA ASP A 441 -3.45 15.56 -3.45
C ASP A 441 -4.69 14.96 -4.15
N PRO A 442 -5.83 15.65 -4.22
CA PRO A 442 -7.04 15.17 -4.90
C PRO A 442 -6.81 14.73 -6.34
N GLU A 443 -5.92 15.42 -7.03
CA GLU A 443 -5.57 15.11 -8.42
C GLU A 443 -5.02 13.69 -8.55
N ALA A 444 -4.23 13.21 -7.58
CA ALA A 444 -3.69 11.84 -7.56
C ALA A 444 -4.76 10.75 -7.35
N TYR A 445 -6.00 11.12 -7.06
CA TYR A 445 -7.16 10.24 -6.96
C TYR A 445 -8.10 10.39 -8.17
N LEU A 446 -8.33 11.61 -8.62
CA LEU A 446 -9.32 11.89 -9.67
C LEU A 446 -8.74 11.62 -11.06
N ALA A 447 -7.55 12.13 -11.38
CA ALA A 447 -6.99 11.99 -12.72
C ALA A 447 -6.73 10.53 -13.13
N PRO A 448 -6.12 9.65 -12.29
CA PRO A 448 -5.89 8.24 -12.63
C PRO A 448 -7.17 7.42 -12.85
N LEU A 449 -8.30 7.86 -12.33
CA LEU A 449 -9.58 7.19 -12.49
C LEU A 449 -10.43 7.79 -13.62
N LEU A 450 -10.33 9.10 -13.86
CA LEU A 450 -11.33 9.85 -14.62
C LEU A 450 -10.80 10.50 -15.90
N SER A 451 -9.48 10.74 -16.02
CA SER A 451 -8.98 11.50 -17.17
C SER A 451 -9.13 10.72 -18.48
N CYS A 452 -9.50 11.43 -19.54
CA CYS A 452 -9.78 10.85 -20.83
C CYS A 452 -9.32 11.78 -21.97
N ARG A 453 -8.31 11.35 -22.73
CA ARG A 453 -7.74 12.12 -23.85
C ARG A 453 -8.54 12.01 -25.13
N GLU A 454 -9.16 10.86 -25.38
CA GLU A 454 -9.98 10.58 -26.58
C GLU A 454 -11.24 9.85 -26.16
N SER A 455 -12.38 10.36 -26.59
CA SER A 455 -13.68 9.80 -26.26
C SER A 455 -14.62 9.73 -27.46
N GLU A 456 -15.54 8.79 -27.40
CA GLU A 456 -16.69 8.68 -28.30
C GLU A 456 -17.97 8.70 -27.45
N GLY A 457 -18.67 9.82 -27.46
CA GLY A 457 -19.80 10.05 -26.56
C GLY A 457 -19.36 10.00 -25.08
N SER A 458 -19.95 9.07 -24.30
CA SER A 458 -19.61 8.84 -22.89
C SER A 458 -18.56 7.74 -22.68
N VAL A 459 -17.94 7.22 -23.77
CA VAL A 459 -16.93 6.15 -23.70
C VAL A 459 -15.54 6.73 -23.91
N CYS A 460 -14.67 6.53 -22.95
CA CYS A 460 -13.26 6.86 -23.04
C CYS A 460 -12.51 5.79 -23.84
N LYS A 461 -11.94 6.17 -24.97
CA LYS A 461 -11.16 5.28 -25.85
C LYS A 461 -9.68 5.25 -25.47
N ARG A 462 -9.14 6.38 -25.04
CA ARG A 462 -7.74 6.51 -24.63
C ARG A 462 -7.61 7.52 -23.46
N GLY A 463 -7.03 7.07 -22.39
CA GLY A 463 -6.80 7.83 -21.16
C GLY A 463 -6.88 6.94 -19.92
N GLU A 464 -6.70 7.54 -18.75
CA GLU A 464 -6.64 6.81 -17.49
C GLU A 464 -7.96 6.10 -17.16
N ALA A 465 -9.10 6.67 -17.53
CA ALA A 465 -10.40 6.02 -17.35
C ALA A 465 -10.55 4.69 -18.12
N SER A 466 -9.82 4.50 -19.24
CA SER A 466 -9.77 3.21 -19.94
C SER A 466 -8.81 2.24 -19.25
N ILE A 467 -7.66 2.70 -18.77
CA ILE A 467 -6.67 1.90 -18.04
C ILE A 467 -7.23 1.41 -16.70
N SER A 468 -8.00 2.27 -15.99
CA SER A 468 -8.66 1.95 -14.72
C SER A 468 -9.95 1.12 -14.88
N GLY A 469 -10.30 0.70 -16.11
CA GLY A 469 -11.34 -0.28 -16.42
C GLY A 469 -12.77 0.25 -16.43
N SER A 470 -13.01 1.52 -16.16
CA SER A 470 -14.37 2.09 -16.23
C SER A 470 -14.78 2.44 -17.66
N PHE A 471 -13.84 2.89 -18.49
CA PHE A 471 -14.07 3.44 -19.83
C PHE A 471 -15.09 4.58 -19.88
N TRP A 472 -15.34 5.22 -18.75
CA TRP A 472 -16.35 6.26 -18.62
C TRP A 472 -15.76 7.65 -18.74
N THR A 473 -16.51 8.52 -19.42
CA THR A 473 -16.29 9.97 -19.40
C THR A 473 -17.62 10.72 -19.59
N THR A 474 -17.58 12.02 -19.45
CA THR A 474 -18.74 12.90 -19.70
C THR A 474 -18.26 14.26 -20.23
N PRO A 475 -19.06 14.98 -21.04
CA PRO A 475 -18.70 16.31 -21.50
C PRO A 475 -18.32 17.24 -20.34
N GLY A 476 -17.22 17.95 -20.48
CA GLY A 476 -16.72 18.90 -19.48
C GLY A 476 -15.85 18.30 -18.38
N LEU A 477 -15.79 16.98 -18.20
CA LEU A 477 -15.02 16.33 -17.14
C LEU A 477 -13.51 16.61 -17.27
N GLU A 478 -12.92 16.27 -18.42
CA GLU A 478 -11.48 16.48 -18.68
C GLU A 478 -11.11 17.98 -18.57
N SER A 479 -11.91 18.87 -19.15
CA SER A 479 -11.64 20.31 -19.06
C SER A 479 -11.72 20.83 -17.64
N THR A 480 -12.59 20.29 -16.79
CA THR A 480 -12.70 20.66 -15.37
C THR A 480 -11.53 20.10 -14.55
N LEU A 481 -11.10 18.86 -14.81
CA LEU A 481 -9.86 18.29 -14.24
C LEU A 481 -8.65 19.16 -14.57
N LEU A 482 -8.46 19.52 -15.84
CA LEU A 482 -7.36 20.37 -16.28
C LEU A 482 -7.44 21.79 -15.69
N ARG A 483 -8.64 22.31 -15.48
CA ARG A 483 -8.84 23.62 -14.85
C ARG A 483 -8.51 23.56 -13.35
N SER A 484 -8.93 22.53 -12.64
CA SER A 484 -8.59 22.35 -11.22
C SER A 484 -7.08 22.26 -10.98
N ASP A 485 -6.32 21.66 -11.91
CA ASP A 485 -4.86 21.60 -11.81
C ASP A 485 -4.18 22.97 -12.06
N ARG A 486 -4.87 23.90 -12.73
CA ARG A 486 -4.36 25.27 -12.98
C ARG A 486 -4.85 26.28 -11.95
N SER A 487 -5.94 25.99 -11.26
CA SER A 487 -6.59 26.85 -10.28
C SER A 487 -5.96 26.71 -8.89
N ARG A 488 -6.17 27.71 -8.03
CA ARG A 488 -5.71 27.71 -6.63
C ARG A 488 -6.84 28.13 -5.69
N GLY A 489 -6.69 27.83 -4.40
CA GLY A 489 -7.66 28.21 -3.37
C GLY A 489 -9.08 27.73 -3.67
N ASP A 490 -10.06 28.61 -3.47
CA ASP A 490 -11.49 28.30 -3.62
C ASP A 490 -11.90 27.93 -5.06
N ASP A 491 -11.22 28.48 -6.07
CA ASP A 491 -11.50 28.11 -7.47
C ASP A 491 -11.15 26.65 -7.72
N ARG A 492 -9.98 26.22 -7.24
CA ARG A 492 -9.57 24.81 -7.31
C ARG A 492 -10.54 23.91 -6.58
N LEU A 493 -10.95 24.30 -5.37
CA LEU A 493 -11.88 23.52 -4.56
C LEU A 493 -13.22 23.33 -5.30
N ARG A 494 -13.79 24.40 -5.89
CA ARG A 494 -15.02 24.31 -6.68
C ARG A 494 -14.89 23.39 -7.89
N ASP A 495 -13.76 23.45 -8.59
CA ASP A 495 -13.52 22.57 -9.75
C ASP A 495 -13.41 21.11 -9.33
N LEU A 496 -12.67 20.79 -8.23
CA LEU A 496 -12.56 19.43 -7.69
C LEU A 496 -13.92 18.88 -7.26
N GLU A 497 -14.70 19.66 -6.52
CA GLU A 497 -16.06 19.27 -6.14
C GLU A 497 -16.98 19.06 -7.35
N SER A 498 -16.81 19.86 -8.41
CA SER A 498 -17.55 19.67 -9.67
C SER A 498 -17.21 18.35 -10.34
N VAL A 499 -15.92 17.98 -10.39
CA VAL A 499 -15.45 16.68 -10.89
C VAL A 499 -16.07 15.53 -10.09
N GLU A 500 -16.04 15.60 -8.76
CA GLU A 500 -16.64 14.61 -7.88
C GLU A 500 -18.15 14.43 -8.14
N ARG A 501 -18.89 15.53 -8.30
CA ARG A 501 -20.33 15.49 -8.61
C ARG A 501 -20.60 14.88 -10.00
N MET A 502 -19.77 15.19 -11.00
CA MET A 502 -19.89 14.57 -12.33
C MET A 502 -19.61 13.05 -12.25
N ALA A 503 -18.57 12.65 -11.52
CA ALA A 503 -18.24 11.23 -11.33
C ALA A 503 -19.35 10.47 -10.60
N ALA A 504 -19.95 11.05 -9.56
CA ALA A 504 -21.09 10.49 -8.84
C ALA A 504 -22.34 10.36 -9.72
N ALA A 505 -22.63 11.37 -10.55
CA ALA A 505 -23.74 11.31 -11.52
C ALA A 505 -23.53 10.22 -12.57
N GLY A 506 -22.30 9.99 -13.01
CA GLY A 506 -21.95 8.90 -13.92
C GLY A 506 -21.98 7.53 -13.27
N ALA A 507 -21.67 7.44 -11.98
CA ALA A 507 -21.60 6.25 -11.15
C ALA A 507 -20.79 5.10 -11.79
N ALA A 508 -19.74 5.43 -12.57
CA ALA A 508 -18.81 4.43 -13.11
C ALA A 508 -17.86 3.87 -12.05
N TYR A 509 -17.76 4.57 -10.94
CA TYR A 509 -17.10 4.15 -9.71
C TYR A 509 -18.07 4.26 -8.54
N ILE A 510 -17.98 3.34 -7.60
CA ILE A 510 -18.77 3.36 -6.37
C ILE A 510 -17.79 3.32 -5.20
N PRO A 511 -17.50 4.43 -4.51
CA PRO A 511 -16.71 4.43 -3.29
C PRO A 511 -17.35 3.54 -2.24
N VAL A 512 -16.55 2.76 -1.51
CA VAL A 512 -17.03 1.80 -0.50
C VAL A 512 -16.58 2.21 0.90
N TRP A 513 -15.28 2.31 1.12
CA TRP A 513 -14.70 2.54 2.43
C TRP A 513 -13.37 3.29 2.37
N LEU A 514 -12.96 3.78 3.53
CA LEU A 514 -11.65 4.38 3.76
C LEU A 514 -10.78 3.42 4.58
N VAL A 515 -9.49 3.34 4.27
CA VAL A 515 -8.54 2.52 5.01
C VAL A 515 -7.47 3.41 5.64
N THR A 516 -7.33 3.28 6.96
CA THR A 516 -6.29 3.94 7.75
C THR A 516 -5.11 2.99 7.95
N PRO A 517 -3.91 3.31 7.50
CA PRO A 517 -2.73 2.49 7.77
C PRO A 517 -2.42 2.47 9.27
N ARG A 518 -2.05 1.31 9.77
CA ARG A 518 -1.73 1.08 11.18
C ARG A 518 -0.45 0.28 11.32
N ALA A 519 0.27 0.52 12.40
CA ALA A 519 1.39 -0.31 12.79
C ALA A 519 1.32 -0.58 14.29
N TRP A 520 1.69 -1.79 14.68
CA TRP A 520 1.82 -2.19 16.09
C TRP A 520 3.28 -2.44 16.41
N SER A 521 3.74 -1.97 17.55
CA SER A 521 5.09 -2.25 18.05
C SER A 521 5.04 -2.90 19.43
N SER A 522 6.11 -3.60 19.78
CA SER A 522 6.35 -4.06 21.14
C SER A 522 6.42 -2.86 22.10
N THR A 523 6.06 -3.05 23.37
CA THR A 523 6.12 -2.00 24.39
C THR A 523 7.55 -1.49 24.68
N ALA A 524 8.55 -2.25 24.26
CA ALA A 524 9.96 -1.85 24.32
C ALA A 524 10.31 -0.71 23.33
N LEU A 525 9.48 -0.48 22.33
CA LEU A 525 9.66 0.59 21.34
C LEU A 525 8.67 1.73 21.57
N ALA A 526 9.01 2.92 21.11
CA ALA A 526 8.08 4.04 20.99
C ALA A 526 6.91 3.72 20.06
N THR A 527 5.81 4.46 20.19
CA THR A 527 4.65 4.34 19.28
C THR A 527 5.09 4.58 17.84
N PRO A 528 4.73 3.70 16.90
CA PRO A 528 5.03 3.89 15.48
C PRO A 528 4.43 5.20 14.94
N GLU A 529 5.24 5.98 14.22
CA GLU A 529 4.81 7.24 13.60
C GLU A 529 4.76 7.12 12.09
N PHE A 530 3.79 7.79 11.47
CA PHE A 530 3.64 7.87 10.02
C PHE A 530 3.89 9.30 9.53
N ASP A 531 4.40 9.43 8.31
CA ASP A 531 4.50 10.72 7.62
C ASP A 531 3.17 11.11 6.94
N GLY A 532 3.12 12.30 6.34
CA GLY A 532 1.94 12.80 5.65
C GLY A 532 1.58 12.03 4.37
N ASN A 533 2.49 11.22 3.85
CA ASN A 533 2.25 10.30 2.74
C ASN A 533 1.78 8.91 3.23
N GLY A 534 1.63 8.71 4.55
CA GLY A 534 1.20 7.45 5.16
C GLY A 534 2.28 6.36 5.13
N GLN A 535 3.57 6.73 5.07
CA GLN A 535 4.68 5.80 5.26
C GLN A 535 5.08 5.77 6.73
N LEU A 536 5.38 4.58 7.27
CA LEU A 536 5.95 4.44 8.61
C LEU A 536 7.35 5.07 8.63
N VAL A 537 7.58 6.00 9.57
CA VAL A 537 8.87 6.69 9.71
C VAL A 537 9.86 5.77 10.42
N LEU A 538 10.48 4.85 9.66
CA LEU A 538 11.39 3.83 10.18
C LEU A 538 12.57 4.39 10.99
N ALA A 539 13.04 5.59 10.64
CA ALA A 539 14.14 6.26 11.34
C ALA A 539 13.79 6.70 12.78
N ARG A 540 12.49 6.78 13.11
CA ARG A 540 11.99 7.13 14.45
C ARG A 540 11.64 5.93 15.32
N LEU A 541 11.75 4.71 14.79
CA LEU A 541 11.62 3.52 15.62
C LEU A 541 12.79 3.46 16.60
N GLN A 542 12.50 3.56 17.89
CA GLN A 542 13.52 3.60 18.96
C GLN A 542 13.02 2.91 20.21
N GLY A 543 13.96 2.40 21.00
CA GLY A 543 13.66 1.87 22.34
C GLY A 543 13.12 2.95 23.26
N VAL A 544 12.15 2.58 24.10
CA VAL A 544 11.70 3.44 25.22
C VAL A 544 12.75 3.33 26.31
N ARG A 545 13.32 4.48 26.73
CA ARG A 545 14.27 4.57 27.84
C ARG A 545 13.57 4.45 29.19
#